data_4ddf0610c665da841dec9d2ddea08a4e
#
_entry.id   4ddf0610c665da841dec9d2ddea08a4e
#
_cell.length_a   1.000
_cell.length_b   1.000
_cell.length_c   1.000
_cell.angle_alpha   90.00
_cell.angle_beta   90.00
_cell.angle_gamma   90.00
#
_symmetry.space_group_name_H-M   'P 1'
#
loop_
_entity.id
_entity.type
_entity.pdbx_description
1 polymer ?
#
loop_
_entity_poly.entity_id
_entity_poly.type
_entity_poly.pdbx_seq_one_letter_code
_entity_poly.pdbx_strand_id
1 'polypeptide(L)'
;VDQAGAGLNGVGKILIPNVAEARREPGRWERHSAWGGGFDECWLGWGDHHLFDEATALAQIHELRGPGLSIVRTPDGGGGGPMSGARTSPGLYGLAAFWVFGGGEGAYTATGHDDYSRTPWFPALDADLGRPLGRPRRTSGAWVREFEGGVAAVALGEEGGGTVRPPAGLRSPGPPGDPDGEALALEVRLSAHRGMIALRA
;
A
#
# COMPACT_ATOMS: atom_id res chain seq x y z
N VAL A 1 15.63 -16.63 13.28
CA VAL A 1 15.31 -15.20 13.47
C VAL A 1 15.68 -14.77 14.89
N ASP A 2 15.19 -15.44 15.93
CA ASP A 2 15.35 -15.00 17.34
C ASP A 2 16.80 -14.88 17.79
N GLN A 3 17.63 -15.88 17.51
CA GLN A 3 19.05 -15.83 17.86
C GLN A 3 19.79 -14.66 17.17
N ALA A 4 19.51 -14.43 15.89
CA ALA A 4 20.10 -13.33 15.16
C ALA A 4 19.56 -11.97 15.65
N GLY A 5 18.25 -11.89 15.92
CA GLY A 5 17.61 -10.69 16.44
C GLY A 5 18.16 -10.29 17.82
N ALA A 6 18.27 -11.24 18.73
CA ALA A 6 18.84 -11.00 20.07
C ALA A 6 20.31 -10.53 19.98
N GLY A 7 21.11 -11.16 19.11
CA GLY A 7 22.51 -10.76 18.90
C GLY A 7 22.64 -9.34 18.34
N LEU A 8 21.81 -8.98 17.36
CA LEU A 8 21.82 -7.64 16.75
C LEU A 8 21.33 -6.57 17.75
N ASN A 9 20.26 -6.84 18.49
CA ASN A 9 19.75 -5.89 19.48
C ASN A 9 20.76 -5.66 20.62
N GLY A 10 21.53 -6.68 20.99
CA GLY A 10 22.61 -6.56 21.97
C GLY A 10 23.71 -5.56 21.59
N VAL A 11 23.82 -5.21 20.32
CA VAL A 11 24.76 -4.22 19.78
C VAL A 11 24.05 -2.98 19.17
N GLY A 12 22.82 -2.73 19.57
CA GLY A 12 22.05 -1.56 19.13
C GLY A 12 21.60 -1.59 17.66
N LYS A 13 21.49 -2.77 17.06
CA LYS A 13 20.99 -2.98 15.69
C LYS A 13 19.62 -3.63 15.72
N ILE A 14 18.85 -3.46 14.66
CA ILE A 14 17.57 -4.12 14.46
C ILE A 14 17.68 -5.20 13.39
N LEU A 15 16.76 -6.16 13.42
CA LEU A 15 16.60 -7.17 12.38
C LEU A 15 15.25 -6.97 11.69
N ILE A 16 15.27 -6.88 10.38
CA ILE A 16 14.07 -6.80 9.52
C ILE A 16 14.13 -7.98 8.55
N PRO A 17 13.61 -9.17 8.93
CA PRO A 17 13.59 -10.32 8.05
C PRO A 17 12.54 -10.16 6.94
N ASN A 18 12.75 -10.83 5.81
CA ASN A 18 11.70 -11.07 4.84
C ASN A 18 10.74 -12.14 5.40
N VAL A 19 9.49 -11.75 5.58
CA VAL A 19 8.42 -12.59 6.16
C VAL A 19 7.27 -12.76 5.15
N ALA A 20 7.62 -12.88 3.87
CA ALA A 20 6.63 -13.14 2.83
C ALA A 20 5.73 -14.34 3.18
N GLU A 21 4.48 -14.29 2.72
CA GLU A 21 3.49 -15.35 3.00
C GLU A 21 3.11 -15.52 4.49
N ALA A 22 3.35 -14.51 5.33
CA ALA A 22 3.02 -14.57 6.76
C ALA A 22 1.56 -14.97 7.01
N ARG A 23 0.63 -14.59 6.14
CA ARG A 23 -0.80 -14.91 6.22
C ARG A 23 -1.14 -16.40 6.28
N ARG A 24 -0.21 -17.27 5.85
CA ARG A 24 -0.40 -18.74 5.89
C ARG A 24 -0.23 -19.34 7.28
N GLU A 25 0.35 -18.59 8.21
CA GLU A 25 0.59 -19.05 9.58
C GLU A 25 0.29 -17.92 10.56
N PRO A 26 -0.88 -17.94 11.22
CA PRO A 26 -1.28 -16.87 12.15
C PRO A 26 -0.22 -16.60 13.23
N GLY A 27 0.08 -15.31 13.43
CA GLY A 27 1.09 -14.84 14.38
C GLY A 27 2.54 -14.97 13.88
N ARG A 28 2.76 -15.43 12.64
CA ARG A 28 4.10 -15.54 12.08
C ARG A 28 4.76 -14.17 11.93
N TRP A 29 4.02 -13.18 11.45
CA TRP A 29 4.53 -11.83 11.31
C TRP A 29 4.94 -11.25 12.67
N GLU A 30 4.07 -11.32 13.68
CA GLU A 30 4.34 -10.81 15.03
C GLU A 30 5.62 -11.42 15.62
N ARG A 31 5.77 -12.75 15.52
CA ARG A 31 6.96 -13.44 16.03
C ARG A 31 8.26 -12.98 15.35
N HIS A 32 8.22 -12.83 14.03
CA HIS A 32 9.43 -12.54 13.27
C HIS A 32 9.75 -11.05 13.14
N SER A 33 8.77 -10.16 13.32
CA SER A 33 8.98 -8.70 13.32
C SER A 33 9.38 -8.12 14.69
N ALA A 34 9.33 -8.92 15.74
CA ALA A 34 9.58 -8.46 17.12
C ALA A 34 10.98 -7.85 17.35
N TRP A 35 11.95 -8.13 16.50
CA TRP A 35 13.34 -7.67 16.62
C TRP A 35 13.65 -6.37 15.87
N GLY A 36 12.65 -5.67 15.39
CA GLY A 36 12.80 -4.37 14.74
C GLY A 36 11.81 -4.13 13.61
N GLY A 37 11.29 -5.19 13.00
CA GLY A 37 10.31 -5.08 11.93
C GLY A 37 10.29 -6.30 11.03
N GLY A 38 9.45 -6.25 10.00
CA GLY A 38 9.35 -7.27 8.96
C GLY A 38 9.24 -6.64 7.58
N PHE A 39 9.66 -7.38 6.57
CA PHE A 39 9.50 -7.04 5.18
C PHE A 39 8.60 -8.07 4.49
N ASP A 40 7.51 -7.62 3.88
CA ASP A 40 6.68 -8.44 2.98
C ASP A 40 6.93 -8.00 1.54
N GLU A 41 7.64 -8.81 0.78
CA GLU A 41 7.98 -8.53 -0.61
C GLU A 41 6.84 -8.77 -1.59
N CYS A 42 5.76 -9.37 -1.15
CA CYS A 42 4.62 -9.77 -1.98
C CYS A 42 3.30 -9.15 -1.48
N TRP A 43 3.35 -7.86 -1.13
CA TRP A 43 2.18 -7.12 -0.69
C TRP A 43 1.08 -7.13 -1.75
N LEU A 44 -0.06 -7.76 -1.41
CA LEU A 44 -1.27 -7.91 -2.21
C LEU A 44 -1.13 -8.73 -3.50
N GLY A 45 -0.02 -9.43 -3.70
CA GLY A 45 0.15 -10.27 -4.87
C GLY A 45 1.59 -10.67 -5.16
N TRP A 46 1.77 -11.53 -6.15
CA TRP A 46 3.06 -11.99 -6.65
C TRP A 46 3.54 -11.24 -7.89
N GLY A 47 2.75 -10.32 -8.40
CA GLY A 47 2.98 -9.54 -9.61
C GLY A 47 1.67 -9.02 -10.15
N ASP A 48 1.72 -8.24 -11.22
CA ASP A 48 0.56 -7.60 -11.84
C ASP A 48 -0.48 -8.59 -12.39
N HIS A 49 -0.05 -9.82 -12.70
CA HIS A 49 -0.91 -10.90 -13.21
C HIS A 49 -1.39 -11.86 -12.11
N HIS A 50 -0.94 -11.69 -10.87
CA HIS A 50 -1.23 -12.58 -9.75
C HIS A 50 -1.57 -11.80 -8.48
N LEU A 51 -2.45 -10.82 -8.61
CA LEU A 51 -2.97 -10.07 -7.46
C LEU A 51 -3.94 -10.94 -6.67
N PHE A 52 -3.93 -10.80 -5.36
CA PHE A 52 -4.77 -11.59 -4.46
C PHE A 52 -6.23 -11.15 -4.57
N ASP A 53 -7.15 -12.11 -4.41
CA ASP A 53 -8.55 -11.81 -4.15
C ASP A 53 -8.73 -11.02 -2.83
N GLU A 54 -9.89 -10.44 -2.63
CA GLU A 54 -10.16 -9.59 -1.45
C GLU A 54 -9.94 -10.35 -0.14
N ALA A 55 -10.35 -11.61 -0.05
CA ALA A 55 -10.23 -12.39 1.18
C ALA A 55 -8.76 -12.66 1.52
N THR A 56 -7.96 -13.04 0.54
CA THR A 56 -6.52 -13.27 0.69
C THR A 56 -5.78 -11.97 1.01
N ALA A 57 -6.12 -10.87 0.33
CA ALA A 57 -5.55 -9.56 0.59
C ALA A 57 -5.85 -9.08 2.03
N LEU A 58 -7.08 -9.21 2.49
CA LEU A 58 -7.46 -8.86 3.86
C LEU A 58 -6.77 -9.76 4.90
N ALA A 59 -6.63 -11.05 4.63
CA ALA A 59 -5.89 -11.95 5.52
C ALA A 59 -4.42 -11.51 5.67
N GLN A 60 -3.76 -11.14 4.57
CA GLN A 60 -2.41 -10.59 4.60
C GLN A 60 -2.36 -9.27 5.40
N ILE A 61 -3.24 -8.32 5.10
CA ILE A 61 -3.32 -7.02 5.79
C ILE A 61 -3.51 -7.20 7.31
N HIS A 62 -4.34 -8.16 7.71
CA HIS A 62 -4.59 -8.42 9.13
C HIS A 62 -3.39 -9.07 9.82
N GLU A 63 -2.66 -9.92 9.12
CA GLU A 63 -1.48 -10.60 9.68
C GLU A 63 -0.29 -9.63 9.87
N LEU A 64 -0.13 -8.64 8.99
CA LEU A 64 1.00 -7.70 9.02
C LEU A 64 0.93 -6.66 10.16
N ARG A 65 0.40 -7.04 11.31
CA ARG A 65 0.33 -6.22 12.52
C ARG A 65 1.31 -6.75 13.55
N GLY A 66 2.41 -6.09 13.66
CA GLY A 66 3.45 -6.48 14.61
C GLY A 66 4.05 -5.29 15.33
N PRO A 67 4.90 -5.55 16.34
CA PRO A 67 5.46 -4.50 17.18
C PRO A 67 6.57 -3.69 16.53
N GLY A 68 7.08 -4.10 15.38
CA GLY A 68 8.17 -3.44 14.66
C GLY A 68 7.73 -2.70 13.41
N LEU A 69 8.70 -2.16 12.68
CA LEU A 69 8.48 -1.49 11.41
C LEU A 69 7.93 -2.49 10.38
N SER A 70 6.78 -2.18 9.80
CA SER A 70 6.24 -2.92 8.67
C SER A 70 6.69 -2.28 7.36
N ILE A 71 7.44 -3.04 6.57
CA ILE A 71 7.85 -2.63 5.22
C ILE A 71 7.13 -3.55 4.25
N VAL A 72 6.38 -2.98 3.32
CA VAL A 72 5.62 -3.75 2.33
C VAL A 72 6.01 -3.32 0.91
N ARG A 73 6.07 -4.29 0.02
CA ARG A 73 6.38 -4.07 -1.39
C ARG A 73 5.32 -4.70 -2.28
N THR A 74 4.70 -3.91 -3.13
CA THR A 74 3.87 -4.45 -4.21
C THR A 74 4.75 -4.74 -5.42
N PRO A 75 4.77 -5.98 -5.92
CA PRO A 75 5.42 -6.29 -7.19
C PRO A 75 4.72 -5.49 -8.29
N ASP A 76 5.44 -4.56 -8.89
CA ASP A 76 5.01 -3.83 -10.07
C ASP A 76 5.58 -4.54 -11.30
N GLY A 77 4.75 -4.89 -12.23
CA GLY A 77 5.00 -5.85 -13.31
C GLY A 77 6.08 -5.55 -14.30
N GLY A 78 7.09 -4.75 -13.96
CA GLY A 78 8.32 -4.59 -14.74
C GLY A 78 8.14 -4.26 -16.22
N GLY A 79 6.93 -4.12 -16.66
CA GLY A 79 6.59 -3.67 -18.00
C GLY A 79 7.07 -2.24 -18.14
N GLY A 80 8.32 -2.06 -18.59
CA GLY A 80 9.08 -0.83 -18.68
C GLY A 80 8.46 0.33 -19.48
N GLY A 81 7.17 0.49 -19.35
CA GLY A 81 6.50 1.72 -19.70
C GLY A 81 6.75 2.75 -18.60
N PRO A 82 6.94 4.01 -18.95
CA PRO A 82 6.89 5.05 -17.94
C PRO A 82 5.58 4.87 -17.19
N MET A 83 5.60 4.94 -15.86
CA MET A 83 4.39 4.99 -15.03
C MET A 83 3.67 6.32 -15.32
N SER A 84 3.42 6.52 -16.60
CA SER A 84 2.72 7.65 -17.15
C SER A 84 1.24 7.41 -16.94
N GLY A 85 0.69 8.10 -16.05
CA GLY A 85 -0.71 8.02 -15.71
C GLY A 85 -0.96 7.16 -14.48
N ALA A 86 -0.53 7.63 -13.38
CA ALA A 86 -0.65 7.15 -12.01
C ALA A 86 -2.03 6.62 -11.57
N ARG A 87 -3.03 6.64 -12.43
CA ARG A 87 -4.40 6.20 -12.13
C ARG A 87 -4.61 4.69 -12.17
N THR A 88 -3.63 3.91 -12.64
CA THR A 88 -3.88 2.49 -12.95
C THR A 88 -2.71 1.54 -12.67
N SER A 89 -1.64 1.96 -12.01
CA SER A 89 -0.50 1.07 -11.77
C SER A 89 -0.71 0.15 -10.58
N PRO A 90 -0.14 -1.08 -10.57
CA PRO A 90 -0.07 -1.92 -9.39
C PRO A 90 0.57 -1.21 -8.20
N GLY A 91 1.56 -0.35 -8.43
CA GLY A 91 2.17 0.49 -7.41
C GLY A 91 1.17 1.41 -6.72
N LEU A 92 0.29 2.07 -7.46
CA LEU A 92 -0.76 2.91 -6.85
C LEU A 92 -1.80 2.07 -6.10
N TYR A 93 -2.13 0.88 -6.58
CA TYR A 93 -3.00 -0.07 -5.89
C TYR A 93 -2.44 -0.44 -4.52
N GLY A 94 -1.18 -0.87 -4.46
CA GLY A 94 -0.51 -1.21 -3.22
C GLY A 94 -0.34 -0.02 -2.27
N LEU A 95 0.05 1.15 -2.80
CA LEU A 95 0.19 2.37 -2.00
C LEU A 95 -1.15 2.82 -1.42
N ALA A 96 -2.23 2.77 -2.19
CA ALA A 96 -3.56 3.11 -1.68
C ALA A 96 -4.00 2.15 -0.57
N ALA A 97 -3.76 0.85 -0.71
CA ALA A 97 -4.02 -0.13 0.35
C ALA A 97 -3.16 0.14 1.59
N PHE A 98 -1.87 0.48 1.42
CA PHE A 98 -0.99 0.87 2.50
C PHE A 98 -1.55 2.05 3.31
N TRP A 99 -2.00 3.12 2.65
CA TRP A 99 -2.65 4.24 3.31
C TRP A 99 -3.97 3.85 3.99
N VAL A 100 -4.83 3.14 3.28
CA VAL A 100 -6.15 2.74 3.80
C VAL A 100 -6.01 1.91 5.07
N PHE A 101 -5.17 0.88 5.07
CA PHE A 101 -5.11 -0.09 6.16
C PHE A 101 -4.00 0.20 7.17
N GLY A 102 -2.84 0.68 6.73
CA GLY A 102 -1.72 1.05 7.60
C GLY A 102 -1.83 2.48 8.14
N GLY A 103 -2.58 3.36 7.47
CA GLY A 103 -2.71 4.77 7.88
C GLY A 103 -1.43 5.58 7.70
N GLY A 104 -0.52 5.11 6.85
CA GLY A 104 0.79 5.74 6.65
C GLY A 104 1.87 5.29 7.65
N GLU A 105 1.55 4.37 8.55
CA GLU A 105 2.55 3.78 9.44
C GLU A 105 3.36 2.69 8.72
N GLY A 106 4.69 2.72 8.87
CA GLY A 106 5.58 1.79 8.20
C GLY A 106 6.25 2.37 6.95
N ALA A 107 6.63 1.50 6.02
CA ALA A 107 7.23 1.90 4.75
C ALA A 107 6.62 1.12 3.58
N TYR A 108 6.49 1.77 2.45
CA TYR A 108 5.97 1.21 1.23
C TYR A 108 6.96 1.38 0.08
N THR A 109 7.07 0.38 -0.78
CA THR A 109 7.78 0.47 -2.05
C THR A 109 7.07 -0.33 -3.14
N ALA A 110 7.33 0.01 -4.39
CA ALA A 110 6.96 -0.76 -5.57
C ALA A 110 8.20 -0.99 -6.42
N THR A 111 8.47 -2.24 -6.77
CA THR A 111 9.60 -2.60 -7.65
C THR A 111 9.19 -3.74 -8.56
N GLY A 112 9.85 -3.90 -9.71
CA GLY A 112 9.65 -5.08 -10.55
C GLY A 112 9.96 -6.36 -9.77
N HIS A 113 9.26 -7.46 -10.09
CA HIS A 113 9.49 -8.73 -9.42
C HIS A 113 10.89 -9.28 -9.73
N ASP A 114 11.36 -9.09 -10.94
CA ASP A 114 12.63 -9.63 -11.44
C ASP A 114 13.77 -8.59 -11.40
N ASP A 115 13.50 -7.34 -11.08
CA ASP A 115 14.48 -6.27 -11.07
C ASP A 115 14.26 -5.28 -9.92
N TYR A 116 15.00 -5.51 -8.84
CA TYR A 116 15.02 -4.61 -7.67
C TYR A 116 15.87 -3.36 -7.86
N SER A 117 16.58 -3.23 -8.97
CA SER A 117 17.45 -2.08 -9.25
C SER A 117 16.65 -0.82 -9.60
N ARG A 118 15.37 -0.97 -9.92
CA ARG A 118 14.47 0.12 -10.28
C ARG A 118 13.33 0.21 -9.29
N THR A 119 13.29 1.32 -8.58
CA THR A 119 12.11 1.72 -7.82
C THR A 119 11.33 2.71 -8.66
N PRO A 120 10.20 2.34 -9.25
CA PRO A 120 9.41 3.29 -10.02
C PRO A 120 8.90 4.38 -9.09
N TRP A 121 9.13 5.62 -9.48
CA TRP A 121 8.55 6.77 -8.80
C TRP A 121 7.28 7.23 -9.54
N PHE A 122 6.28 7.61 -8.78
CA PHE A 122 5.07 8.22 -9.28
C PHE A 122 4.55 9.26 -8.26
N PRO A 123 3.82 10.29 -8.70
CA PRO A 123 3.46 11.44 -7.86
C PRO A 123 2.81 11.09 -6.52
N ALA A 124 2.02 10.03 -6.48
CA ALA A 124 1.35 9.63 -5.24
C ALA A 124 2.30 9.13 -4.13
N LEU A 125 3.55 8.76 -4.46
CA LEU A 125 4.55 8.38 -3.44
C LEU A 125 4.98 9.58 -2.59
N ASP A 126 4.90 10.80 -3.13
CA ASP A 126 5.21 12.04 -2.41
C ASP A 126 3.98 12.65 -1.72
N ALA A 127 2.82 12.00 -1.84
CA ALA A 127 1.59 12.49 -1.24
C ALA A 127 1.63 12.38 0.29
N ASP A 128 1.52 13.50 0.98
CA ASP A 128 1.31 13.54 2.43
C ASP A 128 -0.18 13.66 2.72
N LEU A 129 -0.78 12.55 3.15
CA LEU A 129 -2.17 12.54 3.58
C LEU A 129 -2.36 13.01 5.03
N GLY A 130 -1.28 13.17 5.81
CA GLY A 130 -1.38 13.49 7.22
C GLY A 130 -1.99 12.35 8.06
N ARG A 131 -2.54 12.69 9.22
CA ARG A 131 -3.10 11.70 10.14
C ARG A 131 -4.46 11.20 9.67
N PRO A 132 -4.77 9.91 9.90
CA PRO A 132 -6.09 9.37 9.59
C PRO A 132 -7.17 9.95 10.48
N LEU A 133 -8.31 10.32 9.91
CA LEU A 133 -9.48 10.85 10.61
C LEU A 133 -10.41 9.77 11.15
N GLY A 134 -10.15 8.51 10.82
CA GLY A 134 -10.96 7.38 11.27
C GLY A 134 -10.42 6.03 10.83
N ARG A 135 -11.23 4.99 11.06
CA ARG A 135 -10.92 3.63 10.59
C ARG A 135 -11.27 3.48 9.11
N PRO A 136 -10.63 2.53 8.40
CA PRO A 136 -11.07 2.14 7.07
C PRO A 136 -12.55 1.74 7.07
N ARG A 137 -13.27 2.15 6.04
CA ARG A 137 -14.66 1.75 5.82
C ARG A 137 -14.86 1.19 4.41
N ARG A 138 -15.68 0.17 4.27
CA ARG A 138 -16.05 -0.36 2.96
C ARG A 138 -17.30 0.37 2.45
N THR A 139 -17.28 0.83 1.23
CA THR A 139 -18.42 1.48 0.57
C THR A 139 -18.47 1.09 -0.90
N SER A 140 -19.62 0.63 -1.37
CA SER A 140 -19.85 0.30 -2.79
C SER A 140 -18.70 -0.48 -3.46
N GLY A 141 -18.16 -1.50 -2.78
CA GLY A 141 -17.11 -2.37 -3.30
C GLY A 141 -15.66 -1.85 -3.11
N ALA A 142 -15.48 -0.65 -2.61
CA ALA A 142 -14.15 -0.10 -2.30
C ALA A 142 -13.95 0.10 -0.79
N TRP A 143 -12.71 -0.01 -0.34
CA TRP A 143 -12.26 0.42 0.97
C TRP A 143 -11.77 1.85 0.91
N VAL A 144 -12.18 2.68 1.86
CA VAL A 144 -11.89 4.11 1.89
C VAL A 144 -11.43 4.52 3.28
N ARG A 145 -10.45 5.40 3.36
CA ARG A 145 -10.04 6.07 4.58
C ARG A 145 -9.79 7.55 4.32
N GLU A 146 -10.30 8.38 5.20
CA GLU A 146 -10.12 9.83 5.17
C GLU A 146 -8.96 10.23 6.08
N PHE A 147 -8.25 11.27 5.66
CA PHE A 147 -7.08 11.83 6.32
C PHE A 147 -7.21 13.35 6.40
N GLU A 148 -6.36 13.98 7.22
CA GLU A 148 -6.32 15.44 7.33
C GLU A 148 -6.05 16.10 5.97
N GLY A 149 -5.11 15.56 5.19
CA GLY A 149 -4.69 16.06 3.88
C GLY A 149 -5.43 15.47 2.68
N GLY A 150 -6.34 14.51 2.87
CA GLY A 150 -6.99 13.91 1.71
C GLY A 150 -7.74 12.61 1.97
N VAL A 151 -7.75 11.75 0.95
CA VAL A 151 -8.44 10.45 0.95
C VAL A 151 -7.61 9.41 0.22
N ALA A 152 -7.57 8.19 0.75
CA ALA A 152 -7.12 7.01 0.04
C ALA A 152 -8.27 6.03 -0.14
N ALA A 153 -8.33 5.35 -1.29
CA ALA A 153 -9.33 4.33 -1.56
C ALA A 153 -8.76 3.20 -2.41
N VAL A 154 -9.25 1.97 -2.18
CA VAL A 154 -8.79 0.79 -2.89
C VAL A 154 -9.90 -0.21 -3.10
N ALA A 155 -9.97 -0.81 -4.29
CA ALA A 155 -10.83 -1.94 -4.63
C ALA A 155 -9.95 -3.21 -4.68
N LEU A 156 -10.11 -4.10 -3.67
CA LEU A 156 -9.27 -5.30 -3.52
C LEU A 156 -9.77 -6.50 -4.33
N GLY A 157 -11.05 -6.55 -4.68
CA GLY A 157 -11.66 -7.72 -5.29
C GLY A 157 -11.44 -7.84 -6.79
N GLU A 158 -11.53 -9.08 -7.31
CA GLU A 158 -11.54 -9.36 -8.74
C GLU A 158 -12.85 -8.95 -9.42
N GLU A 159 -13.98 -9.04 -8.71
CA GLU A 159 -15.30 -8.78 -9.26
C GLU A 159 -15.77 -7.33 -9.02
N GLY A 160 -16.01 -6.63 -10.11
CA GLY A 160 -16.83 -5.42 -10.14
C GLY A 160 -16.16 -4.13 -9.68
N GLY A 161 -15.05 -4.19 -8.97
CA GLY A 161 -14.44 -2.97 -8.43
C GLY A 161 -15.33 -2.24 -7.42
N GLY A 162 -15.22 -0.92 -7.35
CA GLY A 162 -16.00 -0.13 -6.41
C GLY A 162 -16.23 1.32 -6.86
N THR A 163 -17.14 1.99 -6.18
CA THR A 163 -17.42 3.41 -6.41
C THR A 163 -17.10 4.20 -5.15
N VAL A 164 -16.36 5.27 -5.32
CA VAL A 164 -15.96 6.19 -4.26
C VAL A 164 -16.57 7.56 -4.54
N ARG A 165 -17.13 8.18 -3.51
CA ARG A 165 -17.57 9.57 -3.55
C ARG A 165 -16.68 10.40 -2.62
N PRO A 166 -15.55 10.90 -3.14
CA PRO A 166 -14.65 11.70 -2.35
C PRO A 166 -15.31 13.05 -2.00
N PRO A 167 -14.89 13.71 -0.91
CA PRO A 167 -15.25 15.10 -0.66
C PRO A 167 -14.94 15.98 -1.88
N ALA A 168 -15.75 17.01 -2.09
CA ALA A 168 -15.50 17.98 -3.17
C ALA A 168 -14.17 18.72 -2.97
N GLY A 169 -13.55 19.14 -4.07
CA GLY A 169 -12.32 19.92 -4.04
C GLY A 169 -11.03 19.11 -3.90
N LEU A 170 -11.11 17.78 -3.92
CA LEU A 170 -9.91 16.97 -3.94
C LEU A 170 -9.30 16.88 -5.35
N ARG A 171 -7.99 16.69 -5.39
CA ARG A 171 -7.19 16.57 -6.62
C ARG A 171 -6.32 15.31 -6.57
N SER A 172 -6.03 14.73 -7.72
CA SER A 172 -5.02 13.66 -7.80
C SER A 172 -3.64 14.27 -7.54
N PRO A 173 -2.68 13.49 -6.98
CA PRO A 173 -1.28 13.93 -6.92
C PRO A 173 -0.76 14.26 -8.32
N GLY A 174 -0.20 15.45 -8.49
CA GLY A 174 0.39 15.91 -9.74
C GLY A 174 1.85 15.50 -9.92
N PRO A 175 2.43 15.67 -11.13
CA PRO A 175 3.85 15.45 -11.37
C PRO A 175 4.71 16.47 -10.62
N PRO A 176 6.04 16.23 -10.49
CA PRO A 176 6.96 17.19 -9.90
C PRO A 176 6.85 18.57 -10.58
N GLY A 177 6.66 19.61 -9.77
CA GLY A 177 6.48 20.98 -10.27
C GLY A 177 5.02 21.38 -10.55
N ASP A 178 4.09 20.44 -10.51
CA ASP A 178 2.65 20.69 -10.53
C ASP A 178 1.99 19.88 -9.41
N PRO A 179 2.05 20.34 -8.17
CA PRO A 179 1.48 19.64 -7.03
C PRO A 179 -0.05 19.53 -7.11
N ASP A 180 -0.66 20.34 -7.93
CA ASP A 180 -2.12 20.49 -7.97
C ASP A 180 -2.80 19.54 -8.95
N GLY A 181 -2.25 18.51 -9.44
CA GLY A 181 -2.87 17.45 -10.23
C GLY A 181 -4.28 17.74 -10.78
N GLU A 182 -4.94 16.80 -11.36
CA GLU A 182 -6.30 16.99 -11.88
C GLU A 182 -7.37 16.96 -10.78
N ALA A 183 -8.35 17.85 -10.86
CA ALA A 183 -9.52 17.81 -10.01
C ALA A 183 -10.28 16.49 -10.15
N LEU A 184 -10.66 15.90 -9.03
CA LEU A 184 -11.41 14.65 -9.05
C LEU A 184 -12.90 14.89 -9.30
N ALA A 185 -13.50 13.95 -10.02
CA ALA A 185 -14.95 13.88 -10.12
C ALA A 185 -15.58 13.58 -8.76
N LEU A 186 -16.83 14.04 -8.56
CA LEU A 186 -17.61 13.75 -7.33
C LEU A 186 -17.89 12.25 -7.14
N GLU A 187 -17.74 11.47 -8.18
CA GLU A 187 -17.84 10.02 -8.15
C GLU A 187 -16.70 9.42 -8.98
N VAL A 188 -15.92 8.54 -8.37
CA VAL A 188 -14.79 7.85 -8.99
C VAL A 188 -15.07 6.36 -8.98
N ARG A 189 -15.07 5.73 -10.15
CA ARG A 189 -15.17 4.28 -10.27
C ARG A 189 -13.78 3.66 -10.28
N LEU A 190 -13.54 2.75 -9.35
CA LEU A 190 -12.33 1.94 -9.29
C LEU A 190 -12.65 0.56 -9.84
N SER A 191 -11.94 0.11 -10.85
CA SER A 191 -11.96 -1.30 -11.27
C SER A 191 -11.32 -2.17 -10.18
N ALA A 192 -11.47 -3.48 -10.30
CA ALA A 192 -10.78 -4.43 -9.43
C ALA A 192 -9.25 -4.17 -9.43
N HIS A 193 -8.62 -4.35 -8.27
CA HIS A 193 -7.19 -4.12 -8.06
C HIS A 193 -6.72 -2.71 -8.48
N ARG A 194 -7.55 -1.69 -8.18
CA ARG A 194 -7.20 -0.29 -8.41
C ARG A 194 -7.26 0.51 -7.12
N GLY A 195 -6.36 1.46 -7.03
CA GLY A 195 -6.28 2.40 -5.92
C GLY A 195 -6.39 3.85 -6.36
N MET A 196 -6.73 4.70 -5.41
CA MET A 196 -6.81 6.14 -5.57
C MET A 196 -6.21 6.82 -4.35
N ILE A 197 -5.43 7.85 -4.58
CA ILE A 197 -5.02 8.83 -3.59
C ILE A 197 -5.45 10.19 -4.08
N ALA A 198 -6.02 10.99 -3.20
CA ALA A 198 -6.49 12.33 -3.49
C ALA A 198 -6.13 13.29 -2.37
N LEU A 199 -5.66 14.45 -2.73
CA LEU A 199 -5.18 15.50 -1.81
C LEU A 199 -6.18 16.64 -1.74
N ARG A 200 -6.26 17.27 -0.60
CA ARG A 200 -6.90 18.59 -0.46
C ARG A 200 -6.00 19.65 -1.12
N ALA A 201 -6.63 20.54 -1.88
CA ALA A 201 -5.94 21.70 -2.45
C ALA A 201 -5.56 22.72 -1.37
#